data_c12cb6c2d424fc33ce7fa50cd94f91e4
#
_entry.id   c12cb6c2d424fc33ce7fa50cd94f91e4
#
_cell.length_a   1.000
_cell.length_b   1.000
_cell.length_c   1.000
_cell.angle_alpha   90.00
_cell.angle_beta   90.00
_cell.angle_gamma   90.00
#
_symmetry.space_group_name_H-M   'P 1'
#
loop_
_entity.id
_entity.type
_entity.pdbx_description
1 polymer ?
#
loop_
_entity_poly.entity_id
_entity_poly.type
_entity_poly.pdbx_seq_one_letter_code
_entity_poly.pdbx_strand_id
1 'polypeptide(L)'
;HLSMEERVKTNYDHPSAMDHSLLLEHLQALKRGSAIDLPVYSYVEHTRMKETVTVEPKKVIILEGILLLTDARLRDELNFSIFVDTPLDICLLRRLVRDVQERGRTMDSVLKQYQKTVRPMFMQFIDPSKQYADVIVPRGGKNRIAIDMLKARIRHMLIG
;
A
#
# COMPACT_ATOMS: atom_id res chain seq x y z
N HIS A 1 -8.92 -5.75 -19.45
CA HIS A 1 -9.35 -5.47 -20.84
C HIS A 1 -8.34 -4.62 -21.63
N LEU A 2 -7.33 -4.03 -20.95
CA LEU A 2 -6.28 -3.24 -21.62
C LEU A 2 -5.23 -4.13 -22.26
N SER A 3 -4.70 -3.72 -23.42
CA SER A 3 -3.54 -4.33 -24.05
C SER A 3 -2.28 -4.15 -23.19
N MET A 4 -1.24 -4.95 -23.44
CA MET A 4 0.02 -4.82 -22.71
C MET A 4 0.65 -3.43 -22.88
N GLU A 5 0.56 -2.84 -24.08
CA GLU A 5 1.07 -1.50 -24.35
C GLU A 5 0.35 -0.41 -23.54
N GLU A 6 -0.96 -0.53 -23.36
CA GLU A 6 -1.75 0.39 -22.55
C GLU A 6 -1.47 0.21 -21.06
N ARG A 7 -1.31 -1.04 -20.59
CA ARG A 7 -0.95 -1.32 -19.21
C ARG A 7 0.40 -0.70 -18.83
N VAL A 8 1.41 -0.84 -19.68
CA VAL A 8 2.74 -0.25 -19.45
C VAL A 8 2.70 1.28 -19.38
N LYS A 9 1.77 1.93 -20.08
CA LYS A 9 1.58 3.39 -20.05
C LYS A 9 0.74 3.88 -18.88
N THR A 10 0.03 2.98 -18.18
CA THR A 10 -0.85 3.33 -17.07
C THR A 10 -0.06 3.85 -15.86
N ASN A 11 -0.55 4.93 -15.25
CA ASN A 11 0.02 5.47 -14.01
C ASN A 11 -0.53 4.70 -12.80
N TYR A 12 0.17 3.64 -12.38
CA TYR A 12 -0.20 2.83 -11.23
C TYR A 12 0.03 3.52 -9.88
N ASP A 13 0.66 4.69 -9.86
CA ASP A 13 0.85 5.48 -8.63
C ASP A 13 -0.34 6.42 -8.37
N HIS A 14 -1.31 6.52 -9.30
CA HIS A 14 -2.54 7.30 -9.12
C HIS A 14 -3.61 6.51 -8.35
N PRO A 15 -4.37 7.12 -7.40
CA PRO A 15 -5.39 6.41 -6.62
C PRO A 15 -6.42 5.65 -7.46
N SER A 16 -6.80 6.19 -8.64
CA SER A 16 -7.76 5.51 -9.53
C SER A 16 -7.25 4.20 -10.15
N ALA A 17 -5.96 3.90 -10.04
CA ALA A 17 -5.41 2.62 -10.49
C ALA A 17 -5.68 1.48 -9.50
N MET A 18 -6.11 1.80 -8.27
CA MET A 18 -6.42 0.83 -7.23
C MET A 18 -7.92 0.52 -7.20
N ASP A 19 -8.26 -0.75 -7.08
CA ASP A 19 -9.63 -1.19 -6.89
C ASP A 19 -10.02 -1.10 -5.40
N HIS A 20 -10.20 0.13 -4.94
CA HIS A 20 -10.60 0.38 -3.56
C HIS A 20 -11.99 -0.19 -3.23
N SER A 21 -12.87 -0.35 -4.22
CA SER A 21 -14.20 -0.93 -4.01
C SER A 21 -14.11 -2.41 -3.66
N LEU A 22 -13.34 -3.19 -4.40
CA LEU A 22 -13.11 -4.60 -4.07
C LEU A 22 -12.38 -4.76 -2.73
N LEU A 23 -11.39 -3.90 -2.45
CA LEU A 23 -10.69 -3.92 -1.16
C LEU A 23 -11.66 -3.66 0.00
N LEU A 24 -12.57 -2.70 -0.16
CA LEU A 24 -13.60 -2.39 0.82
C LEU A 24 -14.55 -3.58 1.06
N GLU A 25 -15.04 -4.20 0.00
CA GLU A 25 -15.89 -5.40 0.06
C GLU A 25 -15.19 -6.54 0.81
N HIS A 26 -13.92 -6.79 0.47
CA HIS A 26 -13.12 -7.82 1.13
C HIS A 26 -12.89 -7.52 2.62
N LEU A 27 -12.56 -6.28 2.95
CA LEU A 27 -12.36 -5.88 4.34
C LEU A 27 -13.64 -6.06 5.17
N GLN A 28 -14.78 -5.63 4.62
CA GLN A 28 -16.07 -5.80 5.27
C GLN A 28 -16.47 -7.28 5.42
N ALA A 29 -16.18 -8.14 4.43
CA ALA A 29 -16.41 -9.56 4.52
C ALA A 29 -15.58 -10.20 5.65
N LEU A 30 -14.28 -9.90 5.71
CA LEU A 30 -13.40 -10.39 6.78
C LEU A 30 -13.87 -9.91 8.17
N LYS A 31 -14.32 -8.67 8.30
CA LYS A 31 -14.88 -8.13 9.57
C LYS A 31 -16.15 -8.84 10.00
N ARG A 32 -16.95 -9.34 9.04
CA ARG A 32 -18.16 -10.15 9.33
C ARG A 32 -17.84 -11.62 9.59
N GLY A 33 -16.56 -12.02 9.55
CA GLY A 33 -16.15 -13.42 9.77
C GLY A 33 -16.22 -14.30 8.52
N SER A 34 -16.34 -13.73 7.34
CA SER A 34 -16.35 -14.45 6.07
C SER A 34 -14.97 -14.45 5.42
N ALA A 35 -14.54 -15.60 4.89
CA ALA A 35 -13.33 -15.69 4.07
C ALA A 35 -13.50 -14.94 2.75
N ILE A 36 -12.39 -14.54 2.15
CA ILE A 36 -12.33 -13.86 0.86
C ILE A 36 -11.35 -14.54 -0.07
N ASP A 37 -11.52 -14.35 -1.38
CA ASP A 37 -10.57 -14.77 -2.41
C ASP A 37 -9.79 -13.56 -2.91
N LEU A 38 -8.60 -13.36 -2.34
CA LEU A 38 -7.71 -12.25 -2.67
C LEU A 38 -7.11 -12.44 -4.07
N PRO A 39 -7.27 -11.48 -5.00
CA PRO A 39 -6.65 -11.55 -6.32
C PRO A 39 -5.13 -11.56 -6.24
N VAL A 40 -4.49 -12.42 -7.03
CA VAL A 40 -3.04 -12.40 -7.25
C VAL A 40 -2.73 -11.45 -8.39
N TYR A 41 -1.72 -10.58 -8.21
CA TYR A 41 -1.31 -9.61 -9.21
C TYR A 41 0.04 -9.99 -9.83
N SER A 42 0.11 -10.01 -11.17
CA SER A 42 1.34 -10.19 -11.92
C SER A 42 2.01 -8.84 -12.20
N TYR A 43 3.18 -8.60 -11.61
CA TYR A 43 3.98 -7.41 -11.90
C TYR A 43 4.64 -7.45 -13.29
N VAL A 44 4.73 -8.63 -13.90
CA VAL A 44 5.28 -8.81 -15.26
C VAL A 44 4.23 -8.45 -16.30
N GLU A 45 2.99 -8.93 -16.09
CA GLU A 45 1.89 -8.73 -17.03
C GLU A 45 1.06 -7.48 -16.72
N HIS A 46 1.35 -6.78 -15.63
CA HIS A 46 0.62 -5.62 -15.16
C HIS A 46 -0.89 -5.85 -15.07
N THR A 47 -1.31 -7.03 -14.57
CA THR A 47 -2.73 -7.38 -14.41
C THR A 47 -2.94 -8.39 -13.28
N ARG A 48 -4.22 -8.58 -12.90
CA ARG A 48 -4.63 -9.67 -12.02
C ARG A 48 -4.53 -11.00 -12.76
N MET A 49 -4.08 -12.01 -12.06
CA MET A 49 -4.10 -13.39 -12.51
C MET A 49 -5.50 -13.98 -12.33
N LYS A 50 -5.72 -15.18 -12.87
CA LYS A 50 -6.97 -15.93 -12.65
C LYS A 50 -6.98 -16.57 -11.26
N GLU A 51 -5.81 -16.86 -10.74
CA GLU A 51 -5.61 -17.47 -9.43
C GLU A 51 -5.93 -16.47 -8.33
N THR A 52 -6.49 -16.98 -7.26
CA THR A 52 -6.77 -16.22 -6.03
C THR A 52 -6.14 -16.94 -4.85
N VAL A 53 -6.00 -16.21 -3.74
CA VAL A 53 -5.57 -16.77 -2.45
C VAL A 53 -6.69 -16.56 -1.46
N THR A 54 -7.20 -17.65 -0.89
CA THR A 54 -8.21 -17.57 0.15
C THR A 54 -7.60 -17.03 1.44
N VAL A 55 -8.21 -15.99 1.99
CA VAL A 55 -7.81 -15.36 3.25
C VAL A 55 -8.93 -15.53 4.26
N GLU A 56 -8.61 -16.23 5.35
CA GLU A 56 -9.52 -16.45 6.46
C GLU A 56 -9.58 -15.24 7.40
N PRO A 57 -10.74 -14.95 8.00
CA PRO A 57 -10.89 -13.86 8.97
C PRO A 57 -10.04 -14.09 10.21
N LYS A 58 -9.45 -13.01 10.71
CA LYS A 58 -8.63 -13.01 11.94
C LYS A 58 -9.03 -11.85 12.84
N LYS A 59 -8.72 -11.95 14.14
CA LYS A 59 -8.97 -10.87 15.12
C LYS A 59 -8.26 -9.56 14.79
N VAL A 60 -7.14 -9.64 14.09
CA VAL A 60 -6.37 -8.48 13.61
C VAL A 60 -6.15 -8.61 12.12
N ILE A 61 -6.51 -7.58 11.39
CA ILE A 61 -6.27 -7.43 9.96
C ILE A 61 -5.33 -6.25 9.79
N ILE A 62 -4.21 -6.47 9.11
CA ILE A 62 -3.26 -5.40 8.77
C ILE A 62 -3.36 -5.17 7.26
N LEU A 63 -3.78 -3.97 6.89
CA LEU A 63 -3.72 -3.49 5.50
C LEU A 63 -2.43 -2.69 5.32
N GLU A 64 -1.72 -2.95 4.23
CA GLU A 64 -0.57 -2.15 3.87
C GLU A 64 -0.73 -1.60 2.45
N GLY A 65 -0.35 -0.34 2.26
CA GLY A 65 -0.35 0.30 0.95
C GLY A 65 -0.26 1.83 1.06
N ILE A 66 0.45 2.42 0.12
CA ILE A 66 0.72 3.87 0.12
C ILE A 66 -0.51 4.72 -0.22
N LEU A 67 -1.55 4.13 -0.80
CA LEU A 67 -2.78 4.83 -1.22
C LEU A 67 -3.98 4.58 -0.29
N LEU A 68 -3.84 3.77 0.75
CA LEU A 68 -4.98 3.39 1.61
C LEU A 68 -5.67 4.58 2.26
N LEU A 69 -4.89 5.55 2.74
CA LEU A 69 -5.43 6.73 3.42
C LEU A 69 -5.99 7.79 2.47
N THR A 70 -5.90 7.59 1.15
CA THR A 70 -6.48 8.52 0.17
C THR A 70 -7.98 8.33 -0.01
N ASP A 71 -8.54 7.16 0.31
CA ASP A 71 -9.97 6.86 0.18
C ASP A 71 -10.68 6.97 1.54
N ALA A 72 -11.65 7.87 1.65
CA ALA A 72 -12.42 8.09 2.88
C ALA A 72 -13.16 6.83 3.33
N ARG A 73 -13.74 6.06 2.40
CA ARG A 73 -14.48 4.84 2.71
C ARG A 73 -13.60 3.78 3.37
N LEU A 74 -12.33 3.67 2.94
CA LEU A 74 -11.38 2.77 3.57
C LEU A 74 -10.97 3.29 4.96
N ARG A 75 -10.75 4.61 5.10
CA ARG A 75 -10.43 5.20 6.42
C ARG A 75 -11.51 4.92 7.45
N ASP A 76 -12.78 5.01 7.06
CA ASP A 76 -13.93 4.76 7.95
C ASP A 76 -14.00 3.31 8.45
N GLU A 77 -13.38 2.38 7.73
CA GLU A 77 -13.29 0.97 8.14
C GLU A 77 -12.11 0.66 9.05
N LEU A 78 -11.14 1.55 9.18
CA LEU A 78 -9.94 1.32 10.00
C LEU A 78 -10.23 1.62 11.48
N ASN A 79 -9.82 0.72 12.37
CA ASN A 79 -9.83 0.99 13.80
C ASN A 79 -8.62 1.81 14.25
N PHE A 80 -7.55 1.77 13.45
CA PHE A 80 -6.30 2.45 13.74
C PHE A 80 -5.47 2.60 12.47
N SER A 81 -4.98 3.79 12.21
CA SER A 81 -4.24 4.12 10.99
C SER A 81 -2.86 4.68 11.29
N ILE A 82 -1.88 4.26 10.50
CA ILE A 82 -0.48 4.64 10.68
C ILE A 82 0.08 5.14 9.35
N PHE A 83 0.70 6.31 9.39
CA PHE A 83 1.51 6.80 8.28
C PHE A 83 2.99 6.60 8.61
N VAL A 84 3.70 5.85 7.77
CA VAL A 84 5.15 5.63 7.92
C VAL A 84 5.89 6.73 7.16
N ASP A 85 6.32 7.75 7.88
CA ASP A 85 6.98 8.92 7.30
C ASP A 85 8.49 8.64 7.10
N THR A 86 8.86 8.46 5.85
CA THR A 86 10.25 8.22 5.43
C THR A 86 10.65 9.31 4.44
N PRO A 87 11.79 9.99 4.62
CA PRO A 87 12.29 10.98 3.67
C PRO A 87 12.34 10.47 2.22
N LEU A 88 11.96 11.32 1.27
CA LEU A 88 11.83 10.94 -0.14
C LEU A 88 13.12 10.46 -0.79
N ASP A 89 14.26 11.02 -0.39
CA ASP A 89 15.58 10.59 -0.82
C ASP A 89 15.86 9.14 -0.42
N ILE A 90 15.52 8.77 0.82
CA ILE A 90 15.64 7.40 1.32
C ILE A 90 14.68 6.46 0.58
N CYS A 91 13.45 6.92 0.30
CA CYS A 91 12.50 6.15 -0.50
C CYS A 91 13.03 5.90 -1.91
N LEU A 92 13.60 6.94 -2.56
CA LEU A 92 14.20 6.81 -3.88
C LEU A 92 15.39 5.85 -3.89
N LEU A 93 16.30 5.95 -2.92
CA LEU A 93 17.45 5.05 -2.80
C LEU A 93 17.00 3.59 -2.66
N ARG A 94 16.04 3.32 -1.77
CA ARG A 94 15.50 1.96 -1.59
C ARG A 94 14.82 1.44 -2.86
N ARG A 95 14.08 2.31 -3.56
CA ARG A 95 13.44 1.95 -4.83
C ARG A 95 14.49 1.63 -5.90
N LEU A 96 15.54 2.43 -6.04
CA LEU A 96 16.62 2.19 -7.00
C LEU A 96 17.27 0.83 -6.76
N VAL A 97 17.69 0.55 -5.52
CA VAL A 97 18.31 -0.73 -5.17
C VAL A 97 17.38 -1.90 -5.53
N ARG A 98 16.14 -1.87 -5.05
CA ARG A 98 15.18 -2.95 -5.30
C ARG A 98 14.89 -3.14 -6.79
N ASP A 99 14.56 -2.05 -7.50
CA ASP A 99 14.08 -2.15 -8.88
C ASP A 99 15.21 -2.54 -9.84
N VAL A 100 16.46 -2.16 -9.54
CA VAL A 100 17.63 -2.55 -10.35
C VAL A 100 18.07 -3.99 -10.02
N GLN A 101 18.21 -4.33 -8.73
CA GLN A 101 18.76 -5.63 -8.31
C GLN A 101 17.74 -6.78 -8.41
N GLU A 102 16.47 -6.51 -8.05
CA GLU A 102 15.46 -7.57 -7.91
C GLU A 102 14.48 -7.63 -9.08
N ARG A 103 14.29 -6.51 -9.82
CA ARG A 103 13.29 -6.40 -10.89
C ARG A 103 13.90 -6.21 -12.28
N GLY A 104 15.22 -6.25 -12.40
CA GLY A 104 15.95 -6.18 -13.68
C GLY A 104 15.77 -4.86 -14.44
N ARG A 105 15.39 -3.77 -13.75
CA ARG A 105 15.20 -2.46 -14.38
C ARG A 105 16.52 -1.69 -14.49
N THR A 106 16.60 -0.81 -15.48
CA THR A 106 17.73 0.13 -15.55
C THR A 106 17.52 1.32 -14.62
N MET A 107 18.61 1.87 -14.09
CA MET A 107 18.58 3.08 -13.25
C MET A 107 17.87 4.23 -13.96
N ASP A 108 18.18 4.47 -15.23
CA ASP A 108 17.58 5.52 -16.06
C ASP A 108 16.05 5.37 -16.13
N SER A 109 15.57 4.15 -16.35
CA SER A 109 14.13 3.83 -16.38
C SER A 109 13.45 4.13 -15.04
N VAL A 110 14.09 3.80 -13.91
CA VAL A 110 13.54 4.07 -12.57
C VAL A 110 13.49 5.57 -12.28
N LEU A 111 14.57 6.31 -12.62
CA LEU A 111 14.64 7.76 -12.40
C LEU A 111 13.61 8.51 -13.26
N LYS A 112 13.46 8.13 -14.54
CA LYS A 112 12.44 8.73 -15.43
C LYS A 112 11.03 8.51 -14.88
N GLN A 113 10.71 7.30 -14.44
CA GLN A 113 9.41 7.03 -13.84
C GLN A 113 9.23 7.81 -12.53
N TYR A 114 10.24 7.87 -11.68
CA TYR A 114 10.18 8.62 -10.42
C TYR A 114 9.82 10.09 -10.67
N GLN A 115 10.48 10.73 -11.61
CA GLN A 115 10.21 12.13 -11.96
C GLN A 115 8.84 12.32 -12.61
N LYS A 116 8.45 11.40 -13.51
CA LYS A 116 7.23 11.53 -14.32
C LYS A 116 5.96 11.24 -13.53
N THR A 117 5.95 10.21 -12.68
CA THR A 117 4.74 9.74 -11.99
C THR A 117 4.89 9.65 -10.48
N VAL A 118 5.91 8.95 -9.98
CA VAL A 118 5.98 8.59 -8.56
C VAL A 118 6.03 9.82 -7.65
N ARG A 119 6.96 10.75 -7.90
CA ARG A 119 7.11 11.96 -7.10
C ARG A 119 5.90 12.90 -7.19
N PRO A 120 5.35 13.20 -8.38
CA PRO A 120 4.11 13.98 -8.49
C PRO A 120 2.94 13.36 -7.74
N MET A 121 2.71 12.05 -7.88
CA MET A 121 1.62 11.36 -7.18
C MET A 121 1.84 11.32 -5.66
N PHE A 122 3.08 11.18 -5.21
CA PHE A 122 3.41 11.28 -3.80
C PHE A 122 3.00 12.65 -3.23
N MET A 123 3.42 13.73 -3.89
CA MET A 123 3.12 15.10 -3.43
C MET A 123 1.65 15.44 -3.50
N GLN A 124 0.94 14.90 -4.49
CA GLN A 124 -0.47 15.22 -4.70
C GLN A 124 -1.42 14.40 -3.82
N PHE A 125 -1.12 13.13 -3.57
CA PHE A 125 -2.05 12.21 -2.93
C PHE A 125 -1.52 11.60 -1.64
N ILE A 126 -0.25 11.13 -1.63
CA ILE A 126 0.28 10.33 -0.52
C ILE A 126 0.68 11.22 0.65
N ASP A 127 1.52 12.22 0.44
CA ASP A 127 1.97 13.11 1.51
C ASP A 127 0.80 13.86 2.17
N PRO A 128 -0.17 14.43 1.45
CA PRO A 128 -1.34 15.03 2.10
C PRO A 128 -2.20 14.04 2.89
N SER A 129 -2.20 12.74 2.53
CA SER A 129 -3.00 11.74 3.23
C SER A 129 -2.53 11.45 4.66
N LYS A 130 -1.32 11.84 5.02
CA LYS A 130 -0.80 11.69 6.39
C LYS A 130 -1.61 12.43 7.44
N GLN A 131 -2.35 13.49 7.06
CA GLN A 131 -3.25 14.20 7.98
C GLN A 131 -4.39 13.33 8.50
N TYR A 132 -4.70 12.22 7.83
CA TYR A 132 -5.74 11.27 8.20
C TYR A 132 -5.23 10.09 9.04
N ALA A 133 -3.94 10.05 9.34
CA ALA A 133 -3.36 9.01 10.17
C ALA A 133 -3.51 9.33 11.67
N ASP A 134 -3.86 8.33 12.47
CA ASP A 134 -3.89 8.45 13.93
C ASP A 134 -2.47 8.58 14.51
N VAL A 135 -1.48 7.95 13.85
CA VAL A 135 -0.07 8.02 14.25
C VAL A 135 0.84 8.19 13.03
N ILE A 136 1.77 9.11 13.12
CA ILE A 136 2.85 9.27 12.15
C ILE A 136 4.13 8.68 12.75
N VAL A 137 4.72 7.68 12.08
CA VAL A 137 5.96 7.02 12.50
C VAL A 137 7.13 7.54 11.66
N PRO A 138 7.98 8.42 12.24
CA PRO A 138 9.16 8.93 11.54
C PRO A 138 10.23 7.84 11.40
N ARG A 139 11.12 7.99 10.44
CA ARG A 139 12.26 7.11 10.16
C ARG A 139 11.88 5.71 9.69
N GLY A 140 10.63 5.49 9.33
CA GLY A 140 10.14 4.22 8.81
C GLY A 140 10.22 3.06 9.79
N GLY A 141 10.22 1.83 9.29
CA GLY A 141 10.23 0.60 10.08
C GLY A 141 11.49 0.35 10.94
N LYS A 142 12.47 1.27 10.93
CA LYS A 142 13.64 1.22 11.81
C LYS A 142 13.41 1.91 13.16
N ASN A 143 12.27 2.56 13.37
CA ASN A 143 11.90 3.19 14.64
C ASN A 143 11.40 2.14 15.64
N ARG A 144 12.33 1.50 16.37
CA ARG A 144 12.01 0.41 17.32
C ARG A 144 11.03 0.86 18.41
N ILE A 145 11.19 2.07 18.93
CA ILE A 145 10.29 2.59 19.99
C ILE A 145 8.86 2.69 19.47
N ALA A 146 8.67 3.27 18.29
CA ALA A 146 7.33 3.35 17.71
C ALA A 146 6.75 1.95 17.44
N ILE A 147 7.55 1.01 16.94
CA ILE A 147 7.12 -0.37 16.71
C ILE A 147 6.69 -1.03 18.04
N ASP A 148 7.42 -0.84 19.12
CA ASP A 148 7.08 -1.44 20.40
C ASP A 148 5.81 -0.82 21.00
N MET A 149 5.59 0.48 20.85
CA MET A 149 4.33 1.15 21.20
C MET A 149 3.14 0.58 20.39
N LEU A 150 3.32 0.40 19.08
CA LEU A 150 2.29 -0.19 18.21
C LEU A 150 1.97 -1.64 18.61
N LYS A 151 2.97 -2.45 18.88
CA LYS A 151 2.78 -3.82 19.39
C LYS A 151 2.02 -3.84 20.70
N ALA A 152 2.32 -2.94 21.63
CA ALA A 152 1.60 -2.83 22.90
C ALA A 152 0.13 -2.46 22.67
N ARG A 153 -0.15 -1.51 21.77
CA ARG A 153 -1.53 -1.13 21.39
C ARG A 153 -2.29 -2.31 20.78
N ILE A 154 -1.68 -3.02 19.82
CA ILE A 154 -2.32 -4.19 19.19
C ILE A 154 -2.60 -5.28 20.23
N ARG A 155 -1.65 -5.56 21.13
CA ARG A 155 -1.87 -6.54 22.21
C ARG A 155 -3.04 -6.13 23.12
N HIS A 156 -3.12 -4.86 23.48
CA HIS A 156 -4.23 -4.35 24.27
C HIS A 156 -5.57 -4.54 23.56
N MET A 157 -5.65 -4.28 22.26
CA MET A 157 -6.87 -4.49 21.46
C MET A 157 -7.27 -5.97 21.33
N LEU A 158 -6.33 -6.90 21.50
CA LEU A 158 -6.60 -8.35 21.46
C LEU A 158 -7.14 -8.92 22.77
N ILE A 159 -6.86 -8.26 23.88
CA ILE A 159 -7.17 -8.73 25.25
C ILE A 159 -8.49 -8.10 25.77
N GLY A 160 -8.78 -6.89 25.33
CA GLY A 160 -10.02 -6.16 25.66
C GLY A 160 -11.15 -6.46 24.70
#